data_1598b4aa39efbfe3454e20c6ae16ed56
#
_entry.id   1598b4aa39efbfe3454e20c6ae16ed56
#
_cell.length_a   1.000
_cell.length_b   1.000
_cell.length_c   1.000
_cell.angle_alpha   90.00
_cell.angle_beta   90.00
_cell.angle_gamma   90.00
#
_symmetry.space_group_name_H-M   'P 1'
#
loop_
_entity.id
_entity.type
_entity.pdbx_description
1 polymer ?
#
loop_
_entity_poly.entity_id
_entity_poly.type
_entity_poly.pdbx_seq_one_letter_code
_entity_poly.pdbx_strand_id
1 'polypeptide(L)'
;MGLMVTDREKMLKNYISKLSFKLDFTGILPLELFSLISPSKNIDYVWYRFNRLTKIYKLFEFIDRTDTRTNFPNIFRISSLIVFLLIMIHWNGCFFFFVSNSIGLGSDGFVYPPRSNNTEATLSVSVSQPWDQFSTMYIYSFFWSTLTLTTVAEVPGPVFNSEFIIMTLELLGGVLIFATIIGNVGSMISNMNAAKTDFQMKIDGVKRYMEFRGVGKELERRIINWFDYLWINKQSLDEDTILSTLPDKLKAEIAVQVHYETLKGVKIFQDCEETLLVQLILKLRMQVFSPGDYICRKGDIGKEMYIVKRGKLN
;
A
#
# COMPACT_ATOMS: atom_id res chain seq x y z
N MET A 1 -17.59 -3.13 -23.84
CA MET A 1 -16.53 -4.06 -24.27
C MET A 1 -15.39 -3.24 -24.84
N GLY A 2 -14.23 -3.24 -24.16
CA GLY A 2 -13.02 -2.58 -24.67
C GLY A 2 -12.35 -3.48 -25.72
N LEU A 3 -12.52 -3.19 -26.98
CA LEU A 3 -11.76 -3.85 -28.03
C LEU A 3 -10.28 -3.39 -27.94
N MET A 4 -9.36 -4.34 -27.87
CA MET A 4 -7.94 -4.06 -27.88
C MET A 4 -7.56 -3.55 -29.28
N VAL A 5 -7.24 -2.26 -29.39
CA VAL A 5 -6.84 -1.64 -30.65
C VAL A 5 -5.37 -1.92 -30.89
N THR A 6 -5.05 -2.73 -31.87
CA THR A 6 -3.67 -3.08 -32.28
C THR A 6 -3.14 -2.21 -33.42
N ASP A 7 -3.99 -1.37 -34.00
CA ASP A 7 -3.66 -0.47 -35.10
C ASP A 7 -2.76 0.67 -34.61
N ARG A 8 -1.53 0.75 -35.13
CA ARG A 8 -0.50 1.69 -34.72
C ARG A 8 -0.92 3.15 -34.95
N GLU A 9 -1.59 3.45 -36.05
CA GLU A 9 -2.00 4.81 -36.37
C GLU A 9 -3.09 5.33 -35.40
N LYS A 10 -4.06 4.46 -35.08
CA LYS A 10 -5.12 4.79 -34.11
C LYS A 10 -4.56 4.96 -32.70
N MET A 11 -3.60 4.11 -32.30
CA MET A 11 -2.90 4.23 -31.02
C MET A 11 -2.12 5.55 -30.93
N LEU A 12 -1.37 5.90 -32.00
CA LEU A 12 -0.58 7.14 -32.05
C LEU A 12 -1.49 8.38 -31.96
N LYS A 13 -2.56 8.41 -32.75
CA LYS A 13 -3.53 9.51 -32.74
C LYS A 13 -4.18 9.68 -31.37
N ASN A 14 -4.58 8.58 -30.73
CA ASN A 14 -5.15 8.60 -29.38
C ASN A 14 -4.11 9.06 -28.33
N TYR A 15 -2.84 8.68 -28.46
CA TYR A 15 -1.79 9.10 -27.54
C TYR A 15 -1.50 10.62 -27.68
N ILE A 16 -1.38 11.13 -28.91
CA ILE A 16 -1.12 12.55 -29.19
C ILE A 16 -2.26 13.45 -28.66
N SER A 17 -3.51 12.96 -28.69
CA SER A 17 -4.65 13.73 -28.17
C SER A 17 -4.74 13.78 -26.64
N LYS A 18 -4.02 12.92 -25.93
CA LYS A 18 -4.04 12.85 -24.45
C LYS A 18 -3.13 13.92 -23.82
N LEU A 19 -3.54 14.38 -22.63
CA LEU A 19 -2.73 15.26 -21.79
C LEU A 19 -1.34 14.66 -21.48
N SER A 20 -1.27 13.34 -21.35
CA SER A 20 -0.02 12.61 -21.11
C SER A 20 1.05 12.89 -22.16
N PHE A 21 0.66 13.01 -23.44
CA PHE A 21 1.60 13.36 -24.50
C PHE A 21 2.17 14.77 -24.32
N LYS A 22 1.32 15.75 -23.96
CA LYS A 22 1.76 17.14 -23.72
C LYS A 22 2.75 17.21 -22.55
N LEU A 23 2.47 16.50 -21.46
CA LEU A 23 3.36 16.41 -20.30
C LEU A 23 4.67 15.69 -20.61
N ASP A 24 4.62 14.62 -21.39
CA ASP A 24 5.82 13.91 -21.84
C ASP A 24 6.67 14.80 -22.75
N PHE A 25 6.04 15.52 -23.67
CA PHE A 25 6.73 16.43 -24.59
C PHE A 25 7.41 17.57 -23.84
N THR A 26 6.70 18.24 -22.89
CA THR A 26 7.31 19.28 -22.05
C THR A 26 8.48 18.76 -21.24
N GLY A 27 8.37 17.55 -20.68
CA GLY A 27 9.43 16.93 -19.89
C GLY A 27 10.68 16.47 -20.69
N ILE A 28 10.57 16.41 -22.04
CA ILE A 28 11.70 16.04 -22.92
C ILE A 28 12.42 17.28 -23.43
N LEU A 29 11.75 18.46 -23.47
CA LEU A 29 12.34 19.69 -23.97
C LEU A 29 13.63 20.01 -23.22
N PRO A 30 14.77 20.15 -23.93
CA PRO A 30 16.06 20.46 -23.30
C PRO A 30 16.13 21.98 -23.02
N LEU A 31 15.40 22.44 -21.98
CA LEU A 31 15.40 23.85 -21.59
C LEU A 31 16.79 24.32 -21.18
N GLU A 32 17.68 23.39 -20.85
CA GLU A 32 19.10 23.67 -20.57
C GLU A 32 19.82 24.38 -21.73
N LEU A 33 19.36 24.19 -22.98
CA LEU A 33 19.93 24.87 -24.14
C LEU A 33 19.69 26.38 -24.13
N PHE A 34 18.64 26.87 -23.44
CA PHE A 34 18.42 28.30 -23.27
C PHE A 34 19.52 28.98 -22.44
N SER A 35 20.20 28.23 -21.58
CA SER A 35 21.33 28.76 -20.80
C SER A 35 22.54 29.11 -21.67
N LEU A 36 22.67 28.50 -22.85
CA LEU A 36 23.73 28.82 -23.82
C LEU A 36 23.46 30.15 -24.54
N ILE A 37 22.18 30.56 -24.66
CA ILE A 37 21.77 31.76 -25.33
C ILE A 37 21.86 32.98 -24.42
N SER A 38 21.62 32.77 -23.12
CA SER A 38 21.70 33.86 -22.11
C SER A 38 22.69 33.46 -21.02
N PRO A 39 23.99 33.76 -21.15
CA PRO A 39 25.03 33.42 -20.17
C PRO A 39 24.96 34.39 -18.97
N SER A 40 23.81 34.49 -18.32
CA SER A 40 23.68 35.19 -17.05
C SER A 40 24.38 34.35 -15.99
N LYS A 41 25.44 34.86 -15.42
CA LYS A 41 26.28 34.18 -14.40
C LYS A 41 25.54 33.79 -13.12
N ASN A 42 24.29 34.18 -12.95
CA ASN A 42 23.52 34.07 -11.70
C ASN A 42 22.29 33.15 -11.78
N ILE A 43 22.02 32.49 -12.92
CA ILE A 43 20.89 31.56 -13.00
C ILE A 43 21.44 30.15 -12.93
N ASP A 44 21.22 29.48 -11.80
CA ASP A 44 21.59 28.09 -11.60
C ASP A 44 20.91 27.21 -12.65
N TYR A 45 21.70 26.44 -13.40
CA TYR A 45 21.25 25.50 -14.43
C TYR A 45 20.19 24.50 -13.93
N VAL A 46 20.08 24.36 -12.63
CA VAL A 46 19.14 23.46 -11.95
C VAL A 46 17.67 23.83 -12.27
N TRP A 47 17.35 25.13 -12.37
CA TRP A 47 15.99 25.59 -12.63
C TRP A 47 15.47 25.13 -14.00
N TYR A 48 16.32 25.01 -15.00
CA TYR A 48 15.93 24.52 -16.32
C TYR A 48 15.55 23.03 -16.32
N ARG A 49 15.85 22.29 -15.26
CA ARG A 49 15.52 20.87 -15.11
C ARG A 49 14.16 20.61 -14.47
N PHE A 50 13.50 21.67 -13.96
CA PHE A 50 12.17 21.53 -13.35
C PHE A 50 11.10 21.02 -14.31
N ASN A 51 11.28 21.20 -15.63
CA ASN A 51 10.39 20.61 -16.62
C ASN A 51 10.30 19.07 -16.54
N ARG A 52 11.32 18.40 -15.99
CA ARG A 52 11.32 16.93 -15.81
C ARG A 52 10.31 16.47 -14.75
N LEU A 53 9.92 17.37 -13.81
CA LEU A 53 8.89 17.09 -12.82
C LEU A 53 7.51 16.89 -13.44
N THR A 54 7.27 17.37 -14.67
CA THR A 54 6.02 17.07 -15.37
C THR A 54 5.77 15.57 -15.57
N LYS A 55 6.81 14.74 -15.47
CA LYS A 55 6.71 13.25 -15.56
C LYS A 55 6.35 12.56 -14.25
N ILE A 56 6.12 13.31 -13.15
CA ILE A 56 5.79 12.73 -11.85
C ILE A 56 4.50 11.89 -11.90
N TYR A 57 3.56 12.20 -12.81
CA TYR A 57 2.35 11.41 -12.98
C TYR A 57 2.64 9.94 -13.34
N LYS A 58 3.76 9.66 -14.01
CA LYS A 58 4.18 8.28 -14.33
C LYS A 58 4.54 7.47 -13.08
N LEU A 59 5.03 8.16 -12.03
CA LEU A 59 5.28 7.50 -10.75
C LEU A 59 3.98 7.00 -10.12
N PHE A 60 2.93 7.86 -10.13
CA PHE A 60 1.62 7.45 -9.62
C PHE A 60 1.01 6.32 -10.45
N GLU A 61 1.07 6.43 -11.78
CA GLU A 61 0.62 5.35 -12.66
C GLU A 61 1.38 4.03 -12.43
N PHE A 62 2.69 4.11 -12.19
CA PHE A 62 3.51 2.95 -11.83
C PHE A 62 3.09 2.32 -10.51
N ILE A 63 2.84 3.16 -9.48
CA ILE A 63 2.39 2.70 -8.16
C ILE A 63 1.05 1.98 -8.28
N ASP A 64 0.06 2.58 -8.93
CA ASP A 64 -1.28 2.01 -9.11
C ASP A 64 -1.22 0.67 -9.88
N ARG A 65 -0.43 0.64 -10.96
CA ARG A 65 -0.26 -0.57 -11.78
C ARG A 65 0.45 -1.70 -11.02
N THR A 66 1.40 -1.35 -10.17
CA THR A 66 2.16 -2.33 -9.39
C THR A 66 1.33 -2.85 -8.22
N ASP A 67 0.54 -2.00 -7.56
CA ASP A 67 -0.37 -2.37 -6.47
C ASP A 67 -1.35 -3.47 -6.90
N THR A 68 -1.88 -3.38 -8.13
CA THR A 68 -2.82 -4.37 -8.68
C THR A 68 -2.18 -5.69 -9.13
N ARG A 69 -0.86 -5.71 -9.37
CA ARG A 69 -0.16 -6.89 -9.92
C ARG A 69 0.70 -7.63 -8.91
N THR A 70 1.00 -7.00 -7.78
CA THR A 70 1.88 -7.60 -6.77
C THR A 70 1.16 -8.68 -5.96
N ASN A 71 1.89 -9.72 -5.57
CA ASN A 71 1.40 -10.76 -4.67
C ASN A 71 1.33 -10.28 -3.20
N PHE A 72 2.01 -9.19 -2.86
CA PHE A 72 2.08 -8.62 -1.51
C PHE A 72 1.68 -7.14 -1.50
N PRO A 73 0.41 -6.80 -1.79
CA PRO A 73 -0.03 -5.41 -1.95
C PRO A 73 0.21 -4.57 -0.68
N ASN A 74 0.01 -5.15 0.50
CA ASN A 74 0.17 -4.41 1.76
C ASN A 74 1.63 -3.99 2.01
N ILE A 75 2.60 -4.88 1.73
CA ILE A 75 4.03 -4.56 1.87
C ILE A 75 4.43 -3.47 0.86
N PHE A 76 3.93 -3.58 -0.36
CA PHE A 76 4.19 -2.59 -1.40
C PHE A 76 3.65 -1.21 -1.03
N ARG A 77 2.43 -1.13 -0.49
CA ARG A 77 1.82 0.13 -0.02
C ARG A 77 2.62 0.76 1.11
N ILE A 78 3.07 -0.03 2.11
CA ILE A 78 3.94 0.47 3.19
C ILE A 78 5.24 1.03 2.62
N SER A 79 5.91 0.26 1.78
CA SER A 79 7.15 0.70 1.12
C SER A 79 6.96 2.01 0.35
N SER A 80 5.88 2.12 -0.41
CA SER A 80 5.57 3.32 -1.20
C SER A 80 5.35 4.54 -0.32
N LEU A 81 4.68 4.39 0.82
CA LEU A 81 4.49 5.48 1.80
C LEU A 81 5.82 5.92 2.42
N ILE A 82 6.69 4.97 2.78
CA ILE A 82 8.02 5.29 3.33
C ILE A 82 8.86 6.03 2.30
N VAL A 83 8.89 5.56 1.06
CA VAL A 83 9.62 6.22 -0.04
C VAL A 83 9.07 7.63 -0.29
N PHE A 84 7.74 7.79 -0.30
CA PHE A 84 7.11 9.10 -0.45
C PHE A 84 7.52 10.06 0.67
N LEU A 85 7.49 9.60 1.93
CA LEU A 85 7.94 10.39 3.08
C LEU A 85 9.40 10.82 2.94
N LEU A 86 10.29 9.90 2.56
CA LEU A 86 11.71 10.20 2.36
C LEU A 86 11.95 11.22 1.25
N ILE A 87 11.19 11.16 0.16
CA ILE A 87 11.23 12.13 -0.92
C ILE A 87 10.79 13.52 -0.42
N MET A 88 9.72 13.59 0.35
CA MET A 88 9.22 14.86 0.91
C MET A 88 10.24 15.48 1.87
N ILE A 89 10.83 14.68 2.77
CA ILE A 89 11.90 15.13 3.68
C ILE A 89 13.11 15.63 2.87
N HIS A 90 13.51 14.90 1.83
CA HIS A 90 14.61 15.30 0.97
C HIS A 90 14.35 16.66 0.29
N TRP A 91 13.18 16.83 -0.31
CA TRP A 91 12.85 18.08 -0.98
C TRP A 91 12.78 19.26 -0.01
N ASN A 92 12.18 19.03 1.16
CA ASN A 92 12.10 20.05 2.18
C ASN A 92 13.52 20.40 2.73
N GLY A 93 14.40 19.42 2.91
CA GLY A 93 15.80 19.66 3.30
C GLY A 93 16.57 20.48 2.25
N CYS A 94 16.34 20.20 0.96
CA CYS A 94 16.92 21.02 -0.11
C CYS A 94 16.35 22.46 -0.12
N PHE A 95 15.06 22.61 0.16
CA PHE A 95 14.42 23.91 0.27
C PHE A 95 14.95 24.70 1.47
N PHE A 96 15.06 24.09 2.63
CA PHE A 96 15.68 24.70 3.81
C PHE A 96 17.10 25.20 3.53
N PHE A 97 17.93 24.38 2.89
CA PHE A 97 19.30 24.78 2.54
C PHE A 97 19.32 25.93 1.53
N PHE A 98 18.42 25.90 0.56
CA PHE A 98 18.27 27.01 -0.41
C PHE A 98 17.90 28.31 0.29
N VAL A 99 16.92 28.29 1.20
CA VAL A 99 16.53 29.46 2.00
C VAL A 99 17.68 29.95 2.86
N SER A 100 18.37 29.05 3.58
CA SER A 100 19.51 29.38 4.40
C SER A 100 20.65 30.04 3.61
N ASN A 101 20.91 29.55 2.40
CA ASN A 101 21.91 30.13 1.51
C ASN A 101 21.48 31.50 0.98
N SER A 102 20.18 31.74 0.79
CA SER A 102 19.66 33.03 0.31
C SER A 102 19.66 34.12 1.37
N ILE A 103 19.45 33.75 2.64
CA ILE A 103 19.50 34.66 3.79
C ILE A 103 20.97 34.94 4.18
N GLY A 104 21.78 33.93 4.13
CA GLY A 104 23.22 33.95 4.51
C GLY A 104 23.50 32.88 5.55
N LEU A 105 24.38 31.94 5.19
CA LEU A 105 24.76 30.84 6.07
C LEU A 105 25.32 31.35 7.38
N GLY A 106 24.73 30.95 8.50
CA GLY A 106 25.20 31.34 9.85
C GLY A 106 24.87 32.77 10.25
N SER A 107 23.96 33.47 9.56
CA SER A 107 23.53 34.84 9.93
C SER A 107 22.75 34.86 11.24
N ASP A 108 22.02 33.80 11.55
CA ASP A 108 21.23 33.64 12.76
C ASP A 108 21.06 32.17 13.17
N GLY A 109 20.21 31.91 14.18
CA GLY A 109 19.96 30.54 14.68
C GLY A 109 19.06 29.70 13.79
N PHE A 110 18.25 30.30 12.91
CA PHE A 110 17.32 29.59 12.04
C PHE A 110 18.00 28.94 10.85
N VAL A 111 18.95 29.65 10.21
CA VAL A 111 19.66 29.17 9.03
C VAL A 111 20.68 28.10 9.34
N TYR A 112 21.19 27.44 8.29
CA TYR A 112 22.28 26.47 8.42
C TYR A 112 23.47 27.10 9.18
N PRO A 113 24.08 26.39 10.17
CA PRO A 113 25.14 26.91 11.01
C PRO A 113 26.33 27.51 10.25
N PRO A 114 27.05 28.48 10.86
CA PRO A 114 28.15 29.16 10.19
C PRO A 114 29.29 28.21 9.87
N ARG A 115 29.99 28.53 8.79
CA ARG A 115 31.30 27.99 8.48
C ARG A 115 32.24 28.29 9.67
N SER A 116 32.79 27.27 10.31
CA SER A 116 33.75 27.45 11.39
C SER A 116 35.05 28.06 10.84
N ASN A 117 35.10 29.39 10.75
CA ASN A 117 36.36 30.06 10.69
C ASN A 117 36.90 30.11 12.13
N ASN A 118 37.97 29.36 12.38
CA ASN A 118 38.73 29.27 13.62
C ASN A 118 38.90 30.63 14.30
N THR A 119 38.00 31.06 15.16
CA THR A 119 38.27 32.07 16.16
C THR A 119 37.31 31.86 17.34
N GLU A 120 37.93 31.45 18.46
CA GLU A 120 37.29 31.36 19.78
C GLU A 120 36.29 30.21 20.05
N ALA A 121 36.82 28.98 20.07
CA ALA A 121 36.20 27.88 20.78
C ALA A 121 36.56 27.95 22.27
N THR A 122 35.75 28.62 23.07
CA THR A 122 35.69 28.37 24.51
C THR A 122 34.63 27.33 24.78
N LEU A 123 35.11 26.18 25.27
CA LEU A 123 34.47 25.00 25.82
C LEU A 123 34.35 23.76 24.90
N SER A 124 35.49 23.04 24.88
CA SER A 124 35.61 21.59 25.05
C SER A 124 34.49 20.69 24.54
N VAL A 125 34.38 20.52 23.25
CA VAL A 125 34.35 19.22 22.57
C VAL A 125 34.90 19.45 21.15
N SER A 126 36.16 19.13 20.94
CA SER A 126 36.80 19.18 19.63
C SER A 126 36.33 18.03 18.73
N VAL A 127 35.11 18.12 18.24
CA VAL A 127 34.74 17.41 17.05
C VAL A 127 34.70 18.47 15.94
N SER A 128 35.84 18.63 15.27
CA SER A 128 35.95 19.41 14.04
C SER A 128 35.15 18.71 12.94
N GLN A 129 33.84 18.89 12.97
CA GLN A 129 32.98 18.53 11.84
C GLN A 129 33.24 19.59 10.77
N PRO A 130 33.75 19.20 9.59
CA PRO A 130 33.93 20.15 8.50
C PRO A 130 32.54 20.53 7.96
N TRP A 131 31.96 21.59 8.52
CA TRP A 131 30.64 22.12 8.13
C TRP A 131 30.55 22.48 6.65
N ASP A 132 31.70 22.63 5.98
CA ASP A 132 31.77 22.89 4.54
C ASP A 132 31.68 21.65 3.67
N GLN A 133 31.68 20.46 4.27
CA GLN A 133 31.58 19.23 3.51
C GLN A 133 30.13 19.00 3.06
N PHE A 134 29.93 18.71 1.78
CA PHE A 134 28.62 18.48 1.19
C PHE A 134 27.78 17.46 1.98
N SER A 135 28.41 16.38 2.44
CA SER A 135 27.76 15.35 3.25
C SER A 135 27.17 15.90 4.55
N THR A 136 27.92 16.78 5.24
CA THR A 136 27.46 17.40 6.50
C THR A 136 26.31 18.37 6.24
N MET A 137 26.42 19.20 5.19
CA MET A 137 25.35 20.12 4.78
C MET A 137 24.04 19.37 4.48
N TYR A 138 24.16 18.28 3.72
CA TYR A 138 23.00 17.48 3.35
C TYR A 138 22.38 16.77 4.56
N ILE A 139 23.20 16.10 5.39
CA ILE A 139 22.70 15.36 6.56
C ILE A 139 22.03 16.30 7.56
N TYR A 140 22.63 17.47 7.82
CA TYR A 140 22.03 18.47 8.70
C TYR A 140 20.68 18.98 8.16
N SER A 141 20.64 19.36 6.90
CA SER A 141 19.41 19.85 6.27
C SER A 141 18.33 18.77 6.22
N PHE A 142 18.71 17.53 5.97
CA PHE A 142 17.81 16.37 6.01
C PHE A 142 17.28 16.12 7.43
N PHE A 143 18.13 16.20 8.44
CA PHE A 143 17.75 16.06 9.84
C PHE A 143 16.80 17.18 10.28
N TRP A 144 17.12 18.44 9.96
CA TRP A 144 16.27 19.59 10.23
C TRP A 144 14.89 19.43 9.59
N SER A 145 14.86 19.06 8.34
CA SER A 145 13.62 18.77 7.60
C SER A 145 12.80 17.64 8.24
N THR A 146 13.48 16.60 8.71
CA THR A 146 12.80 15.50 9.39
C THR A 146 12.10 15.98 10.66
N LEU A 147 12.77 16.78 11.47
CA LEU A 147 12.19 17.33 12.71
C LEU A 147 10.98 18.24 12.42
N THR A 148 11.11 19.10 11.42
CA THR A 148 10.06 20.07 11.05
C THR A 148 8.84 19.38 10.47
N LEU A 149 9.01 18.48 9.51
CA LEU A 149 7.88 17.78 8.87
C LEU A 149 7.20 16.77 9.78
N THR A 150 7.94 16.15 10.70
CA THR A 150 7.34 15.20 11.66
C THR A 150 6.83 15.90 12.92
N THR A 151 7.13 17.18 13.11
CA THR A 151 6.74 17.98 14.29
C THR A 151 7.14 17.36 15.62
N VAL A 152 8.24 16.56 15.65
CA VAL A 152 8.63 15.75 16.82
C VAL A 152 9.49 16.54 17.80
N ALA A 153 10.31 17.46 17.32
CA ALA A 153 11.25 18.20 18.17
C ALA A 153 11.31 19.68 17.80
N GLU A 154 11.73 20.49 18.77
CA GLU A 154 11.98 21.90 18.54
C GLU A 154 13.22 22.07 17.67
N VAL A 155 13.07 22.88 16.64
CA VAL A 155 14.15 23.38 15.80
C VAL A 155 14.45 24.82 16.22
N PRO A 156 15.68 25.33 15.94
CA PRO A 156 15.98 26.73 16.23
C PRO A 156 14.94 27.66 15.59
N GLY A 157 14.44 28.59 16.40
CA GLY A 157 13.32 29.45 16.00
C GLY A 157 13.73 30.51 14.97
N PRO A 158 12.77 30.98 14.16
CA PRO A 158 12.95 32.07 13.20
C PRO A 158 13.22 33.41 13.90
N VAL A 159 14.01 34.26 13.28
CA VAL A 159 14.37 35.61 13.78
C VAL A 159 13.71 36.70 12.93
N PHE A 160 13.68 36.53 11.60
CA PHE A 160 13.09 37.50 10.68
C PHE A 160 11.64 37.16 10.28
N ASN A 161 10.86 38.19 9.95
CA ASN A 161 9.44 38.01 9.54
C ASN A 161 9.27 37.04 8.37
N SER A 162 10.19 37.01 7.41
CA SER A 162 10.18 36.07 6.29
C SER A 162 10.32 34.63 6.75
N GLU A 163 11.16 34.37 7.73
CA GLU A 163 11.39 33.04 8.31
C GLU A 163 10.18 32.55 9.08
N PHE A 164 9.51 33.45 9.84
CA PHE A 164 8.25 33.13 10.51
C PHE A 164 7.18 32.66 9.51
N ILE A 165 7.06 33.34 8.36
CA ILE A 165 6.12 32.93 7.33
C ILE A 165 6.48 31.58 6.74
N ILE A 166 7.74 31.37 6.37
CA ILE A 166 8.23 30.09 5.82
C ILE A 166 8.01 28.96 6.82
N MET A 167 8.45 29.14 8.06
CA MET A 167 8.30 28.15 9.12
C MET A 167 6.84 27.79 9.39
N THR A 168 5.96 28.80 9.39
CA THR A 168 4.51 28.57 9.57
C THR A 168 3.94 27.70 8.44
N LEU A 169 4.31 28.00 7.18
CA LEU A 169 3.86 27.22 6.02
C LEU A 169 4.40 25.80 6.05
N GLU A 170 5.67 25.62 6.44
CA GLU A 170 6.28 24.30 6.59
C GLU A 170 5.63 23.46 7.68
N LEU A 171 5.36 24.06 8.86
CA LEU A 171 4.66 23.37 9.95
C LEU A 171 3.24 22.96 9.55
N LEU A 172 2.49 23.86 8.92
CA LEU A 172 1.15 23.51 8.41
C LEU A 172 1.21 22.39 7.37
N GLY A 173 2.16 22.49 6.44
CA GLY A 173 2.41 21.44 5.44
C GLY A 173 2.79 20.11 6.10
N GLY A 174 3.69 20.15 7.10
CA GLY A 174 4.13 18.99 7.86
C GLY A 174 2.98 18.27 8.57
N VAL A 175 2.11 19.03 9.26
CA VAL A 175 0.92 18.48 9.93
C VAL A 175 0.00 17.78 8.93
N LEU A 176 -0.26 18.38 7.75
CA LEU A 176 -1.12 17.79 6.73
C LEU A 176 -0.52 16.51 6.14
N ILE A 177 0.79 16.53 5.86
CA ILE A 177 1.52 15.34 5.35
C ILE A 177 1.47 14.22 6.38
N PHE A 178 1.78 14.52 7.65
CA PHE A 178 1.78 13.55 8.73
C PHE A 178 0.39 12.96 8.98
N ALA A 179 -0.65 13.80 9.01
CA ALA A 179 -2.03 13.34 9.14
C ALA A 179 -2.44 12.41 7.98
N THR A 180 -2.04 12.73 6.76
CA THR A 180 -2.29 11.88 5.57
C THR A 180 -1.60 10.52 5.69
N ILE A 181 -0.34 10.51 6.15
CA ILE A 181 0.43 9.26 6.33
C ILE A 181 -0.24 8.39 7.39
N ILE A 182 -0.58 8.95 8.56
CA ILE A 182 -1.25 8.20 9.65
C ILE A 182 -2.60 7.67 9.17
N GLY A 183 -3.38 8.48 8.45
CA GLY A 183 -4.67 8.05 7.87
C GLY A 183 -4.51 6.86 6.91
N ASN A 184 -3.53 6.91 6.03
CA ASN A 184 -3.24 5.83 5.09
C ASN A 184 -2.76 4.56 5.82
N VAL A 185 -1.86 4.68 6.81
CA VAL A 185 -1.41 3.54 7.62
C VAL A 185 -2.57 2.94 8.40
N GLY A 186 -3.44 3.77 9.01
CA GLY A 186 -4.63 3.30 9.73
C GLY A 186 -5.59 2.53 8.82
N SER A 187 -5.89 3.07 7.64
CA SER A 187 -6.71 2.38 6.62
C SER A 187 -6.11 1.04 6.19
N MET A 188 -4.81 1.00 6.00
CA MET A 188 -4.11 -0.22 5.60
C MET A 188 -4.13 -1.29 6.69
N ILE A 189 -3.89 -0.93 7.95
CA ILE A 189 -4.01 -1.85 9.10
C ILE A 189 -5.43 -2.38 9.19
N SER A 190 -6.44 -1.52 9.01
CA SER A 190 -7.85 -1.92 8.98
C SER A 190 -8.11 -2.95 7.86
N ASN A 191 -7.61 -2.68 6.66
CA ASN A 191 -7.76 -3.61 5.53
C ASN A 191 -7.04 -4.95 5.75
N MET A 192 -5.86 -4.95 6.37
CA MET A 192 -5.15 -6.18 6.72
C MET A 192 -5.92 -7.04 7.72
N ASN A 193 -6.63 -6.40 8.63
CA ASN A 193 -7.41 -7.09 9.68
C ASN A 193 -8.86 -7.36 9.26
N ALA A 194 -9.32 -6.89 8.10
CA ALA A 194 -10.71 -6.97 7.67
C ALA A 194 -11.27 -8.39 7.76
N ALA A 195 -10.58 -9.39 7.22
CA ALA A 195 -11.02 -10.78 7.26
C ALA A 195 -11.17 -11.32 8.69
N LYS A 196 -10.26 -10.94 9.60
CA LYS A 196 -10.34 -11.30 11.01
C LYS A 196 -11.51 -10.61 11.70
N THR A 197 -11.69 -9.34 11.42
CA THR A 197 -12.78 -8.53 12.00
C THR A 197 -14.14 -9.05 11.55
N ASP A 198 -14.30 -9.34 10.26
CA ASP A 198 -15.54 -9.91 9.70
C ASP A 198 -15.87 -11.27 10.32
N PHE A 199 -14.84 -12.11 10.48
CA PHE A 199 -15.01 -13.40 11.14
C PHE A 199 -15.41 -13.25 12.61
N GLN A 200 -14.78 -12.34 13.35
CA GLN A 200 -15.16 -12.05 14.74
C GLN A 200 -16.57 -11.49 14.86
N MET A 201 -16.98 -10.59 13.97
CA MET A 201 -18.36 -10.08 13.96
C MET A 201 -19.40 -11.18 13.75
N LYS A 202 -19.12 -12.18 12.90
CA LYS A 202 -19.97 -13.37 12.72
C LYS A 202 -20.08 -14.16 14.02
N ILE A 203 -18.96 -14.43 14.71
CA ILE A 203 -18.93 -15.14 16.00
C ILE A 203 -19.73 -14.37 17.05
N ASP A 204 -19.50 -13.07 17.20
CA ASP A 204 -20.17 -12.24 18.19
C ASP A 204 -21.69 -12.12 17.92
N GLY A 205 -22.09 -12.13 16.65
CA GLY A 205 -23.47 -12.19 16.24
C GLY A 205 -24.14 -13.49 16.67
N VAL A 206 -23.47 -14.62 16.47
CA VAL A 206 -23.98 -15.94 16.87
C VAL A 206 -24.00 -16.07 18.41
N LYS A 207 -22.99 -15.58 19.13
CA LYS A 207 -22.98 -15.57 20.59
C LYS A 207 -24.14 -14.79 21.17
N ARG A 208 -24.39 -13.55 20.69
CA ARG A 208 -25.54 -12.73 21.11
C ARG A 208 -26.88 -13.41 20.82
N TYR A 209 -27.01 -14.08 19.67
CA TYR A 209 -28.22 -14.83 19.35
C TYR A 209 -28.44 -15.99 20.32
N MET A 210 -27.39 -16.76 20.63
CA MET A 210 -27.47 -17.88 21.58
C MET A 210 -27.84 -17.40 22.99
N GLU A 211 -27.25 -16.31 23.44
CA GLU A 211 -27.57 -15.68 24.73
C GLU A 211 -29.04 -15.22 24.77
N PHE A 212 -29.49 -14.52 23.73
CA PHE A 212 -30.87 -14.05 23.62
C PHE A 212 -31.89 -15.19 23.63
N ARG A 213 -31.55 -16.34 23.02
CA ARG A 213 -32.41 -17.52 22.95
C ARG A 213 -32.24 -18.48 24.13
N GLY A 214 -31.35 -18.22 25.06
CA GLY A 214 -31.11 -19.08 26.21
C GLY A 214 -30.57 -20.48 25.81
N VAL A 215 -29.69 -20.54 24.82
CA VAL A 215 -29.11 -21.81 24.34
C VAL A 215 -28.25 -22.44 25.43
N GLY A 216 -28.37 -23.76 25.61
CA GLY A 216 -27.61 -24.49 26.60
C GLY A 216 -26.09 -24.40 26.39
N LYS A 217 -25.34 -24.26 27.49
CA LYS A 217 -23.88 -24.05 27.48
C LYS A 217 -23.08 -25.11 26.72
N GLU A 218 -23.58 -26.32 26.64
CA GLU A 218 -22.92 -27.40 25.92
C GLU A 218 -22.95 -27.16 24.40
N LEU A 219 -24.11 -26.76 23.88
CA LEU A 219 -24.23 -26.40 22.46
C LEU A 219 -23.45 -25.12 22.11
N GLU A 220 -23.48 -24.14 23.01
CA GLU A 220 -22.70 -22.91 22.86
C GLU A 220 -21.20 -23.24 22.73
N ARG A 221 -20.65 -24.05 23.63
CA ARG A 221 -19.23 -24.46 23.59
C ARG A 221 -18.88 -25.20 22.29
N ARG A 222 -19.78 -26.07 21.81
CA ARG A 222 -19.57 -26.80 20.55
C ARG A 222 -19.53 -25.88 19.35
N ILE A 223 -20.42 -24.88 19.30
CA ILE A 223 -20.44 -23.86 18.24
C ILE A 223 -19.18 -23.01 18.28
N ILE A 224 -18.71 -22.58 19.45
CA ILE A 224 -17.47 -21.81 19.59
C ILE A 224 -16.27 -22.63 19.10
N ASN A 225 -16.15 -23.89 19.51
CA ASN A 225 -15.08 -24.78 19.06
C ASN A 225 -15.10 -25.00 17.54
N TRP A 226 -16.27 -24.99 16.92
CA TRP A 226 -16.40 -25.07 15.46
C TRP A 226 -15.86 -23.82 14.77
N PHE A 227 -16.15 -22.62 15.30
CA PHE A 227 -15.57 -21.39 14.78
C PHE A 227 -14.04 -21.36 14.93
N ASP A 228 -13.52 -21.78 16.09
CA ASP A 228 -12.07 -21.88 16.31
C ASP A 228 -11.41 -22.83 15.31
N TYR A 229 -12.05 -23.97 15.04
CA TYR A 229 -11.58 -24.92 14.03
C TYR A 229 -11.55 -24.31 12.63
N LEU A 230 -12.60 -23.57 12.22
CA LEU A 230 -12.64 -22.87 10.95
C LEU A 230 -11.51 -21.86 10.81
N TRP A 231 -11.26 -21.10 11.86
CA TRP A 231 -10.20 -20.08 11.85
C TRP A 231 -8.81 -20.68 11.72
N ILE A 232 -8.49 -21.69 12.53
CA ILE A 232 -7.19 -22.36 12.54
C ILE A 232 -6.89 -23.02 11.19
N ASN A 233 -7.89 -23.62 10.55
CA ASN A 233 -7.73 -24.29 9.28
C ASN A 233 -7.84 -23.35 8.05
N LYS A 234 -7.92 -22.03 8.27
CA LYS A 234 -8.10 -21.03 7.22
C LYS A 234 -9.33 -21.27 6.32
N GLN A 235 -10.32 -21.96 6.84
CA GLN A 235 -11.60 -22.26 6.16
C GLN A 235 -12.69 -21.23 6.48
N SER A 236 -12.29 -20.09 7.07
CA SER A 236 -13.16 -18.96 7.38
C SER A 236 -13.49 -18.09 6.15
N LEU A 237 -12.83 -18.34 5.03
CA LEU A 237 -13.12 -17.66 3.76
C LEU A 237 -14.40 -18.26 3.16
N ASP A 238 -15.38 -17.43 2.96
CA ASP A 238 -16.59 -17.76 2.24
C ASP A 238 -16.30 -17.79 0.73
N GLU A 239 -15.91 -18.98 0.24
CA GLU A 239 -15.53 -19.18 -1.17
C GLU A 239 -16.67 -18.77 -2.11
N ASP A 240 -17.92 -19.06 -1.74
CA ASP A 240 -19.09 -18.70 -2.54
C ASP A 240 -19.23 -17.18 -2.69
N THR A 241 -19.04 -16.43 -1.61
CA THR A 241 -19.09 -14.97 -1.64
C THR A 241 -17.96 -14.39 -2.48
N ILE A 242 -16.73 -14.90 -2.33
CA ILE A 242 -15.57 -14.44 -3.09
C ILE A 242 -15.74 -14.73 -4.58
N LEU A 243 -16.12 -15.96 -4.91
CA LEU A 243 -16.29 -16.38 -6.30
C LEU A 243 -17.51 -15.75 -6.97
N SER A 244 -18.51 -15.29 -6.21
CA SER A 244 -19.69 -14.60 -6.75
C SER A 244 -19.35 -13.25 -7.42
N THR A 245 -18.20 -12.66 -7.09
CA THR A 245 -17.72 -11.42 -7.73
C THR A 245 -17.18 -11.63 -9.14
N LEU A 246 -16.91 -12.89 -9.52
CA LEU A 246 -16.37 -13.25 -10.82
C LEU A 246 -17.47 -13.59 -11.84
N PRO A 247 -17.25 -13.34 -13.13
CA PRO A 247 -18.09 -13.88 -14.19
C PRO A 247 -18.18 -15.41 -14.12
N ASP A 248 -19.36 -15.97 -14.43
CA ASP A 248 -19.65 -17.40 -14.30
C ASP A 248 -18.62 -18.30 -15.00
N LYS A 249 -18.09 -17.87 -16.13
CA LYS A 249 -17.07 -18.62 -16.87
C LYS A 249 -15.78 -18.75 -16.08
N LEU A 250 -15.29 -17.66 -15.46
CA LEU A 250 -14.07 -17.68 -14.66
C LEU A 250 -14.28 -18.44 -13.34
N LYS A 251 -15.48 -18.31 -12.72
CA LYS A 251 -15.87 -19.10 -11.56
C LYS A 251 -15.80 -20.59 -11.86
N ALA A 252 -16.32 -21.01 -13.02
CA ALA A 252 -16.29 -22.39 -13.46
C ALA A 252 -14.86 -22.89 -13.68
N GLU A 253 -14.00 -22.11 -14.34
CA GLU A 253 -12.60 -22.47 -14.57
C GLU A 253 -11.84 -22.67 -13.25
N ILE A 254 -12.02 -21.79 -12.26
CA ILE A 254 -11.40 -21.92 -10.93
C ILE A 254 -11.93 -23.16 -10.22
N ALA A 255 -13.25 -23.38 -10.19
CA ALA A 255 -13.84 -24.54 -9.54
C ALA A 255 -13.29 -25.86 -10.11
N VAL A 256 -13.16 -25.94 -11.43
CA VAL A 256 -12.56 -27.10 -12.10
C VAL A 256 -11.11 -27.28 -11.66
N GLN A 257 -10.30 -26.22 -11.70
CA GLN A 257 -8.89 -26.28 -11.31
C GLN A 257 -8.69 -26.78 -9.87
N VAL A 258 -9.55 -26.35 -8.95
CA VAL A 258 -9.44 -26.67 -7.50
C VAL A 258 -9.96 -28.06 -7.15
N HIS A 259 -11.00 -28.53 -7.84
CA HIS A 259 -11.73 -29.73 -7.43
C HIS A 259 -11.56 -30.93 -8.38
N TYR A 260 -11.00 -30.73 -9.58
CA TYR A 260 -10.87 -31.79 -10.59
C TYR A 260 -10.10 -33.02 -10.07
N GLU A 261 -8.94 -32.82 -9.50
CA GLU A 261 -8.11 -33.91 -8.96
C GLU A 261 -8.80 -34.63 -7.77
N THR A 262 -9.54 -33.86 -6.96
CA THR A 262 -10.29 -34.42 -5.83
C THR A 262 -11.40 -35.35 -6.34
N LEU A 263 -12.12 -34.96 -7.38
CA LEU A 263 -13.21 -35.75 -7.92
C LEU A 263 -12.69 -36.97 -8.68
N LYS A 264 -11.63 -36.81 -9.47
CA LYS A 264 -11.00 -37.89 -10.24
C LYS A 264 -10.36 -38.96 -9.33
N GLY A 265 -9.98 -38.60 -8.11
CA GLY A 265 -9.48 -39.55 -7.10
C GLY A 265 -10.56 -40.50 -6.55
N VAL A 266 -11.84 -40.20 -6.76
CA VAL A 266 -12.96 -41.04 -6.29
C VAL A 266 -13.22 -42.15 -7.31
N LYS A 267 -13.16 -43.40 -6.87
CA LYS A 267 -13.27 -44.59 -7.76
C LYS A 267 -14.48 -44.57 -8.71
N ILE A 268 -15.61 -44.06 -8.28
CA ILE A 268 -16.85 -44.00 -9.08
C ILE A 268 -16.69 -43.03 -10.27
N PHE A 269 -15.81 -42.03 -10.19
CA PHE A 269 -15.66 -40.99 -11.19
C PHE A 269 -14.39 -41.13 -12.03
N GLN A 270 -13.55 -42.14 -11.81
CA GLN A 270 -12.28 -42.31 -12.53
C GLN A 270 -12.45 -42.51 -14.03
N ASP A 271 -13.51 -43.22 -14.41
CA ASP A 271 -13.82 -43.58 -15.81
C ASP A 271 -14.87 -42.67 -16.43
N CYS A 272 -15.23 -41.56 -15.74
CA CYS A 272 -16.22 -40.63 -16.24
C CYS A 272 -15.63 -39.67 -17.28
N GLU A 273 -16.44 -39.27 -18.24
CA GLU A 273 -16.13 -38.26 -19.25
C GLU A 273 -15.86 -36.89 -18.59
N GLU A 274 -14.89 -36.17 -19.11
CA GLU A 274 -14.44 -34.87 -18.57
C GLU A 274 -15.58 -33.84 -18.47
N THR A 275 -16.43 -33.82 -19.46
CA THR A 275 -17.63 -32.94 -19.49
C THR A 275 -18.58 -33.19 -18.32
N LEU A 276 -18.80 -34.44 -17.92
CA LEU A 276 -19.59 -34.80 -16.76
C LEU A 276 -18.92 -34.36 -15.45
N LEU A 277 -17.60 -34.59 -15.34
CA LEU A 277 -16.85 -34.16 -14.16
C LEU A 277 -16.94 -32.64 -13.95
N VAL A 278 -16.82 -31.85 -15.01
CA VAL A 278 -16.97 -30.40 -14.94
C VAL A 278 -18.36 -30.00 -14.44
N GLN A 279 -19.41 -30.64 -14.93
CA GLN A 279 -20.78 -30.34 -14.47
C GLN A 279 -21.02 -30.72 -13.01
N LEU A 280 -20.41 -31.80 -12.56
CA LEU A 280 -20.46 -32.19 -11.14
C LEU A 280 -19.71 -31.21 -10.25
N ILE A 281 -18.51 -30.80 -10.68
CA ILE A 281 -17.68 -29.82 -9.94
C ILE A 281 -18.43 -28.53 -9.69
N LEU A 282 -19.17 -28.02 -10.66
CA LEU A 282 -19.94 -26.79 -10.52
C LEU A 282 -21.11 -26.90 -9.51
N LYS A 283 -21.48 -28.12 -9.13
CA LYS A 283 -22.51 -28.39 -8.11
C LYS A 283 -21.90 -28.74 -6.74
N LEU A 284 -20.60 -28.94 -6.65
CA LEU A 284 -19.93 -29.20 -5.37
C LEU A 284 -20.04 -28.01 -4.45
N ARG A 285 -20.32 -28.27 -3.18
CA ARG A 285 -20.28 -27.29 -2.10
C ARG A 285 -19.37 -27.80 -1.00
N MET A 286 -18.48 -26.94 -0.54
CA MET A 286 -17.62 -27.30 0.59
C MET A 286 -18.38 -27.17 1.90
N GLN A 287 -18.35 -28.24 2.70
CA GLN A 287 -18.94 -28.27 4.03
C GLN A 287 -17.89 -28.70 5.06
N VAL A 288 -17.94 -28.08 6.23
CA VAL A 288 -17.02 -28.34 7.32
C VAL A 288 -17.82 -28.80 8.53
N PHE A 289 -17.51 -30.01 8.98
CA PHE A 289 -18.14 -30.62 10.15
C PHE A 289 -17.20 -30.59 11.35
N SER A 290 -17.75 -30.42 12.54
CA SER A 290 -16.96 -30.52 13.80
C SER A 290 -16.69 -31.95 14.18
N PRO A 291 -15.62 -32.20 14.96
CA PRO A 291 -15.43 -33.52 15.57
C PRO A 291 -16.65 -33.93 16.39
N GLY A 292 -17.18 -35.11 16.08
CA GLY A 292 -18.38 -35.67 16.72
C GLY A 292 -19.71 -35.29 16.07
N ASP A 293 -19.69 -34.54 14.96
CA ASP A 293 -20.90 -34.29 14.19
C ASP A 293 -21.32 -35.50 13.35
N TYR A 294 -22.64 -35.74 13.27
CA TYR A 294 -23.19 -36.74 12.37
C TYR A 294 -23.35 -36.13 10.98
N ILE A 295 -22.72 -36.71 9.98
CA ILE A 295 -22.89 -36.32 8.57
C ILE A 295 -24.18 -36.96 8.03
N CYS A 296 -24.41 -38.24 8.36
CA CYS A 296 -25.63 -38.98 8.07
C CYS A 296 -25.93 -40.01 9.16
N ARG A 297 -27.17 -40.33 9.39
CA ARG A 297 -27.56 -41.36 10.37
C ARG A 297 -28.18 -42.55 9.64
N LYS A 298 -28.01 -43.73 10.20
CA LYS A 298 -28.66 -44.93 9.67
C LYS A 298 -30.19 -44.76 9.71
N GLY A 299 -30.84 -44.82 8.53
CA GLY A 299 -32.28 -44.61 8.37
C GLY A 299 -32.66 -43.27 7.74
N ASP A 300 -31.70 -42.32 7.62
CA ASP A 300 -31.93 -41.08 6.90
C ASP A 300 -32.05 -41.35 5.39
N ILE A 301 -32.95 -40.60 4.72
CA ILE A 301 -33.05 -40.64 3.27
C ILE A 301 -31.90 -39.81 2.69
N GLY A 302 -30.96 -40.47 2.04
CA GLY A 302 -29.81 -39.83 1.40
C GLY A 302 -30.28 -38.97 0.22
N LYS A 303 -30.07 -37.64 0.30
CA LYS A 303 -30.30 -36.66 -0.76
C LYS A 303 -29.02 -36.11 -1.36
N GLU A 304 -27.91 -36.30 -0.67
CA GLU A 304 -26.62 -35.75 -0.99
C GLU A 304 -25.53 -36.81 -0.93
N MET A 305 -24.48 -36.66 -1.73
CA MET A 305 -23.28 -37.48 -1.70
C MET A 305 -22.15 -36.67 -1.08
N TYR A 306 -21.49 -37.27 -0.12
CA TYR A 306 -20.35 -36.62 0.57
C TYR A 306 -19.02 -37.21 0.10
N ILE A 307 -18.09 -36.36 -0.27
CA ILE A 307 -16.72 -36.72 -0.64
C ILE A 307 -15.79 -36.16 0.43
N VAL A 308 -15.07 -37.04 1.13
CA VAL A 308 -14.15 -36.66 2.18
C VAL A 308 -12.85 -36.14 1.56
N LYS A 309 -12.65 -34.82 1.59
CA LYS A 309 -11.40 -34.20 1.16
C LYS A 309 -10.33 -34.28 2.26
N ARG A 310 -10.72 -34.11 3.52
CA ARG A 310 -9.82 -34.15 4.68
C ARG A 310 -10.54 -34.60 5.93
N GLY A 311 -9.98 -35.57 6.65
CA GLY A 311 -10.56 -36.11 7.89
C GLY A 311 -10.81 -37.59 7.82
N LYS A 312 -11.41 -38.14 8.90
CA LYS A 312 -11.86 -39.52 9.00
C LYS A 312 -13.32 -39.56 9.44
N LEU A 313 -14.08 -40.46 8.87
CA LEU A 313 -15.45 -40.81 9.27
C LEU A 313 -15.43 -42.16 9.92
N ASN A 314 -16.13 -42.33 11.04
CA ASN A 314 -16.31 -43.60 11.75
C ASN A 314 -17.74 -44.09 11.54
#